data_126794616ea2fb9b61209a768ac9a222
#
_entry.id   126794616ea2fb9b61209a768ac9a222
#
_cell.length_a   1.000
_cell.length_b   1.000
_cell.length_c   1.000
_cell.angle_alpha   90.00
_cell.angle_beta   90.00
_cell.angle_gamma   90.00
#
_symmetry.space_group_name_H-M   'P 1'
#
loop_
_entity.id
_entity.type
_entity.pdbx_description
1 polymer ?
#
loop_
_entity_poly.entity_id
_entity_poly.type
_entity_poly.pdbx_seq_one_letter_code
_entity_poly.pdbx_strand_id
1 'polypeptide(L)'
;MSRPADLFDRRTALRAAGLLAATAAAAACSSGSSPELRLAAGEVGGFFWEFSGLLADAAAEANAARIVPITTAGSVDNLDALRSGSADLAMTLADTAYESIGDDLTAIGCVYENYFQIAVRHDSPVYAASDLRGRTVSGGAVGSGAALVTERVLDAAGLSAPGTVEVIQLSMQDAARALSANEIDAVMWAGGLPTPAFADPPIDIRLLDLSTVVADLRRRFGTAYEAVPVPVDVYGRHAAVTTVGIPNLLLARSSVPDRTAARLVDLLLDRSSALVPRQAIGSQFLDAQSLIMTGAVPLHPGAEAEYRGRHG
;
A
#
# COMPACT_ATOMS: atom_id res chain seq x y z
N MET A 1 2.34 -87.95 13.81
CA MET A 1 1.76 -86.81 14.52
C MET A 1 2.91 -85.90 14.94
N SER A 2 3.24 -84.92 14.18
CA SER A 2 4.31 -83.96 14.49
C SER A 2 3.79 -82.54 14.31
N ARG A 3 3.87 -81.74 15.39
CA ARG A 3 3.51 -80.31 15.44
C ARG A 3 4.60 -79.45 14.75
N PRO A 4 4.31 -78.46 13.98
CA PRO A 4 5.31 -77.51 13.57
C PRO A 4 5.50 -76.45 14.65
N ALA A 5 6.76 -76.08 14.85
CA ALA A 5 7.25 -75.12 15.81
C ALA A 5 7.06 -73.67 15.32
N ASP A 6 6.67 -72.80 16.22
CA ASP A 6 6.56 -71.33 16.04
C ASP A 6 7.96 -70.77 15.86
N LEU A 7 8.21 -70.14 14.71
CA LEU A 7 9.43 -69.38 14.39
C LEU A 7 9.01 -67.89 14.12
N PHE A 8 8.59 -67.18 15.17
CA PHE A 8 8.66 -65.76 15.16
C PHE A 8 9.71 -65.28 16.15
N ASP A 9 10.88 -64.99 15.59
CA ASP A 9 12.01 -64.51 16.32
C ASP A 9 11.77 -63.05 16.79
N ARG A 10 11.83 -62.85 18.13
CA ARG A 10 11.67 -61.55 18.81
C ARG A 10 12.64 -60.49 18.32
N ARG A 11 13.76 -60.90 17.68
CA ARG A 11 14.74 -59.99 17.08
C ARG A 11 14.25 -59.34 15.80
N THR A 12 13.40 -60.00 15.02
CA THR A 12 12.85 -59.47 13.78
C THR A 12 11.75 -58.47 14.05
N ALA A 13 10.94 -58.65 15.13
CA ALA A 13 9.92 -57.67 15.58
C ALA A 13 10.53 -56.38 16.09
N LEU A 14 11.66 -56.42 16.79
CA LEU A 14 12.36 -55.24 17.31
C LEU A 14 13.04 -54.44 16.19
N ARG A 15 13.49 -55.11 15.09
CA ARG A 15 14.08 -54.41 13.96
C ARG A 15 13.01 -53.72 13.07
N ALA A 16 11.82 -54.27 12.96
CA ALA A 16 10.69 -53.66 12.23
C ALA A 16 10.14 -52.45 13.00
N ALA A 17 10.09 -52.46 14.33
CA ALA A 17 9.68 -51.32 15.15
C ALA A 17 10.69 -50.16 15.13
N GLY A 18 11.99 -50.48 15.04
CA GLY A 18 13.06 -49.46 14.93
C GLY A 18 13.07 -48.72 13.60
N LEU A 19 12.73 -49.39 12.48
CA LEU A 19 12.65 -48.76 11.16
C LEU A 19 11.40 -47.86 10.99
N LEU A 20 10.27 -48.21 11.62
CA LEU A 20 9.05 -47.38 11.62
C LEU A 20 9.20 -46.11 12.48
N ALA A 21 9.98 -46.15 13.57
CA ALA A 21 10.27 -44.98 14.38
C ALA A 21 11.26 -44.02 13.70
N ALA A 22 12.21 -44.52 12.91
CA ALA A 22 13.16 -43.70 12.16
C ALA A 22 12.51 -42.96 10.96
N THR A 23 11.47 -43.54 10.33
CA THR A 23 10.75 -42.89 9.24
C THR A 23 9.76 -41.82 9.74
N ALA A 24 9.23 -41.94 10.96
CA ALA A 24 8.40 -40.93 11.59
C ALA A 24 9.20 -39.69 12.06
N ALA A 25 10.48 -39.87 12.43
CA ALA A 25 11.36 -38.77 12.82
C ALA A 25 11.90 -37.96 11.62
N ALA A 26 12.01 -38.58 10.43
CA ALA A 26 12.44 -37.91 9.22
C ALA A 26 11.34 -37.01 8.59
N ALA A 27 10.06 -37.25 8.89
CA ALA A 27 8.94 -36.42 8.45
C ALA A 27 8.72 -35.14 9.29
N ALA A 28 9.42 -35.00 10.44
CA ALA A 28 9.33 -33.82 11.32
C ALA A 28 10.33 -32.72 10.99
N CYS A 29 11.25 -32.95 10.04
CA CYS A 29 12.14 -31.93 9.51
C CYS A 29 11.71 -31.54 8.09
N SER A 30 10.44 -31.26 7.84
CA SER A 30 10.09 -30.34 6.76
C SER A 30 10.56 -28.97 7.22
N SER A 31 11.73 -28.56 6.77
CA SER A 31 12.12 -27.15 6.73
C SER A 31 10.97 -26.42 6.04
N GLY A 32 10.09 -25.83 6.86
CA GLY A 32 8.96 -25.09 6.35
C GLY A 32 9.52 -23.99 5.47
N SER A 33 9.37 -24.11 4.15
CA SER A 33 9.63 -22.99 3.24
C SER A 33 8.84 -21.81 3.73
N SER A 34 9.49 -20.65 3.82
CA SER A 34 8.80 -19.41 4.16
C SER A 34 7.58 -19.26 3.23
N PRO A 35 6.40 -18.87 3.77
CA PRO A 35 5.20 -18.73 2.95
C PRO A 35 5.48 -17.73 1.82
N GLU A 36 5.00 -18.03 0.62
CA GLU A 36 4.98 -17.08 -0.48
C GLU A 36 3.70 -16.25 -0.42
N LEU A 37 3.83 -14.94 -0.48
CA LEU A 37 2.75 -13.97 -0.42
C LEU A 37 2.84 -13.02 -1.61
N ARG A 38 1.77 -12.90 -2.39
CA ARG A 38 1.66 -11.90 -3.45
C ARG A 38 1.17 -10.59 -2.86
N LEU A 39 1.88 -9.49 -3.11
CA LEU A 39 1.55 -8.16 -2.63
C LEU A 39 1.15 -7.26 -3.81
N ALA A 40 -0.11 -6.86 -3.88
CA ALA A 40 -0.60 -5.90 -4.86
C ALA A 40 -0.02 -4.50 -4.54
N ALA A 41 0.80 -3.95 -5.46
CA ALA A 41 1.77 -2.90 -5.18
C ALA A 41 1.61 -1.62 -6.02
N GLY A 42 0.58 -1.51 -6.85
CA GLY A 42 0.37 -0.33 -7.70
C GLY A 42 1.34 -0.22 -8.88
N GLU A 43 1.46 0.99 -9.43
CA GLU A 43 2.31 1.27 -10.60
C GLU A 43 3.80 1.18 -10.25
N VAL A 44 4.59 0.67 -11.20
CA VAL A 44 6.06 0.65 -11.11
C VAL A 44 6.59 2.09 -10.99
N GLY A 45 7.48 2.32 -10.02
CA GLY A 45 8.02 3.65 -9.73
C GLY A 45 7.13 4.51 -8.82
N GLY A 46 5.94 4.03 -8.47
CA GLY A 46 5.09 4.64 -7.44
C GLY A 46 5.53 4.27 -6.02
N PHE A 47 4.98 4.99 -5.05
CA PHE A 47 5.29 4.79 -3.63
C PHE A 47 4.99 3.36 -3.13
N PHE A 48 3.82 2.82 -3.47
CA PHE A 48 3.44 1.46 -3.09
C PHE A 48 4.42 0.40 -3.63
N TRP A 49 4.87 0.58 -4.87
CA TRP A 49 5.83 -0.32 -5.50
C TRP A 49 7.17 -0.30 -4.79
N GLU A 50 7.72 0.90 -4.49
CA GLU A 50 8.99 1.04 -3.79
C GLU A 50 8.93 0.43 -2.39
N PHE A 51 7.89 0.75 -1.61
CA PHE A 51 7.70 0.18 -0.27
C PHE A 51 7.54 -1.35 -0.32
N SER A 52 6.79 -1.87 -1.28
CA SER A 52 6.58 -3.32 -1.44
C SER A 52 7.89 -4.06 -1.74
N GLY A 53 8.78 -3.45 -2.52
CA GLY A 53 10.13 -3.97 -2.77
C GLY A 53 10.97 -4.04 -1.50
N LEU A 54 11.01 -2.94 -0.73
CA LEU A 54 11.73 -2.88 0.55
C LEU A 54 11.19 -3.91 1.56
N LEU A 55 9.87 -4.07 1.63
CA LEU A 55 9.23 -5.06 2.51
C LEU A 55 9.57 -6.50 2.06
N ALA A 56 9.62 -6.75 0.75
CA ALA A 56 9.99 -8.06 0.21
C ALA A 56 11.44 -8.41 0.57
N ASP A 57 12.37 -7.47 0.41
CA ASP A 57 13.78 -7.65 0.76
C ASP A 57 13.95 -7.91 2.27
N ALA A 58 13.33 -7.08 3.12
CA ALA A 58 13.38 -7.24 4.57
C ALA A 58 12.77 -8.57 5.03
N ALA A 59 11.67 -9.01 4.40
CA ALA A 59 11.02 -10.29 4.71
C ALA A 59 11.89 -11.49 4.32
N ALA A 60 12.57 -11.42 3.18
CA ALA A 60 13.49 -12.45 2.72
C ALA A 60 14.73 -12.57 3.64
N GLU A 61 15.35 -11.43 4.00
CA GLU A 61 16.50 -11.38 4.93
C GLU A 61 16.15 -11.96 6.30
N ALA A 62 14.95 -11.69 6.81
CA ALA A 62 14.48 -12.20 8.09
C ALA A 62 13.93 -13.63 8.02
N ASN A 63 13.86 -14.25 6.84
CA ASN A 63 13.18 -15.53 6.61
C ASN A 63 11.73 -15.54 7.14
N ALA A 64 11.06 -14.39 7.08
CA ALA A 64 9.69 -14.23 7.56
C ALA A 64 8.66 -14.72 6.55
N ALA A 65 8.81 -14.27 5.29
CA ALA A 65 7.99 -14.66 4.14
C ALA A 65 8.77 -14.38 2.84
N ARG A 66 8.34 -15.02 1.75
CA ARG A 66 8.72 -14.62 0.39
C ARG A 66 7.61 -13.73 -0.17
N ILE A 67 7.83 -12.42 -0.15
CA ILE A 67 6.86 -11.46 -0.70
C ILE A 67 7.18 -11.22 -2.17
N VAL A 68 6.15 -11.29 -3.02
CA VAL A 68 6.24 -11.05 -4.46
C VAL A 68 5.35 -9.87 -4.81
N PRO A 69 5.91 -8.67 -5.02
CA PRO A 69 5.15 -7.51 -5.49
C PRO A 69 4.56 -7.78 -6.89
N ILE A 70 3.28 -7.46 -7.08
CA ILE A 70 2.59 -7.53 -8.37
C ILE A 70 2.11 -6.14 -8.79
N THR A 71 2.32 -5.80 -10.05
CA THR A 71 1.92 -4.51 -10.61
C THR A 71 0.42 -4.43 -10.79
N THR A 72 -0.16 -3.28 -10.44
CA THR A 72 -1.57 -2.91 -10.61
C THR A 72 -1.66 -1.42 -10.93
N ALA A 73 -2.86 -0.89 -11.13
CA ALA A 73 -3.04 0.56 -11.26
C ALA A 73 -3.07 1.31 -9.91
N GLY A 74 -3.26 0.61 -8.78
CA GLY A 74 -3.27 1.22 -7.44
C GLY A 74 -4.38 0.70 -6.54
N SER A 75 -4.87 1.53 -5.62
CA SER A 75 -5.69 1.11 -4.47
C SER A 75 -6.92 0.30 -4.83
N VAL A 76 -7.68 0.67 -5.86
CA VAL A 76 -8.90 -0.04 -6.25
C VAL A 76 -8.56 -1.43 -6.81
N ASP A 77 -7.64 -1.48 -7.78
CA ASP A 77 -7.17 -2.75 -8.35
C ASP A 77 -6.52 -3.65 -7.28
N ASN A 78 -5.80 -3.05 -6.31
CA ASN A 78 -5.17 -3.77 -5.21
C ASN A 78 -6.22 -4.46 -4.32
N LEU A 79 -7.32 -3.77 -4.02
CA LEU A 79 -8.44 -4.34 -3.27
C LEU A 79 -9.13 -5.45 -4.06
N ASP A 80 -9.31 -5.28 -5.35
CA ASP A 80 -9.91 -6.30 -6.22
C ASP A 80 -9.01 -7.54 -6.31
N ALA A 81 -7.68 -7.35 -6.38
CA ALA A 81 -6.71 -8.44 -6.32
C ALA A 81 -6.78 -9.20 -4.98
N LEU A 82 -6.94 -8.47 -3.87
CA LEU A 82 -7.08 -9.06 -2.55
C LEU A 82 -8.39 -9.86 -2.44
N ARG A 83 -9.53 -9.32 -2.88
CA ARG A 83 -10.85 -9.96 -2.86
C ARG A 83 -10.92 -11.20 -3.75
N SER A 84 -10.37 -11.13 -4.94
CA SER A 84 -10.33 -12.27 -5.88
C SER A 84 -9.36 -13.37 -5.45
N GLY A 85 -8.48 -13.11 -4.48
CA GLY A 85 -7.41 -14.01 -4.07
C GLY A 85 -6.25 -14.09 -5.06
N SER A 86 -6.16 -13.15 -6.00
CA SER A 86 -4.97 -12.99 -6.85
C SER A 86 -3.80 -12.34 -6.13
N ALA A 87 -4.04 -11.69 -4.98
CA ALA A 87 -3.05 -11.23 -4.02
C ALA A 87 -3.41 -11.69 -2.60
N ASP A 88 -2.41 -11.79 -1.73
CA ASP A 88 -2.53 -12.15 -0.32
C ASP A 88 -2.44 -10.91 0.57
N LEU A 89 -1.67 -9.91 0.11
CA LEU A 89 -1.45 -8.60 0.71
C LEU A 89 -1.75 -7.51 -0.32
N ALA A 90 -2.08 -6.32 0.15
CA ALA A 90 -2.32 -5.15 -0.71
C ALA A 90 -1.90 -3.84 -0.03
N MET A 91 -1.31 -2.93 -0.80
CA MET A 91 -1.18 -1.53 -0.42
C MET A 91 -2.42 -0.76 -0.86
N THR A 92 -2.97 0.08 -0.01
CA THR A 92 -4.14 0.90 -0.37
C THR A 92 -4.15 2.23 0.37
N LEU A 93 -4.80 3.23 -0.22
CA LEU A 93 -5.18 4.43 0.51
C LEU A 93 -6.30 4.09 1.51
N ALA A 94 -6.27 4.69 2.69
CA ALA A 94 -7.23 4.42 3.75
C ALA A 94 -8.68 4.74 3.33
N ASP A 95 -8.89 5.83 2.60
CA ASP A 95 -10.20 6.24 2.09
C ASP A 95 -10.83 5.21 1.15
N THR A 96 -10.02 4.62 0.25
CA THR A 96 -10.43 3.55 -0.65
C THR A 96 -10.78 2.28 0.14
N ALA A 97 -9.96 1.95 1.16
CA ALA A 97 -10.22 0.81 2.03
C ALA A 97 -11.53 0.97 2.82
N TYR A 98 -11.81 2.17 3.35
CA TYR A 98 -12.99 2.43 4.18
C TYR A 98 -14.31 2.27 3.42
N GLU A 99 -14.34 2.58 2.13
CA GLU A 99 -15.52 2.33 1.29
C GLU A 99 -15.71 0.85 0.94
N SER A 100 -14.68 0.09 1.15
CA SER A 100 -14.58 -1.27 0.66
C SER A 100 -14.56 -2.32 1.76
N ILE A 101 -14.87 -1.93 3.01
CA ILE A 101 -14.85 -2.82 4.16
C ILE A 101 -15.82 -3.98 3.92
N GLY A 102 -15.30 -5.19 4.00
CA GLY A 102 -16.02 -6.45 3.96
C GLY A 102 -15.37 -7.43 4.93
N ASP A 103 -16.04 -8.52 5.22
CA ASP A 103 -15.69 -9.46 6.31
C ASP A 103 -14.31 -10.13 6.14
N ASP A 104 -13.71 -10.07 4.94
CA ASP A 104 -12.46 -10.77 4.63
C ASP A 104 -11.22 -9.86 4.57
N LEU A 105 -11.37 -8.54 4.77
CA LEU A 105 -10.26 -7.59 4.72
C LEU A 105 -9.82 -7.17 6.11
N THR A 106 -8.53 -7.33 6.38
CA THR A 106 -7.90 -6.94 7.63
C THR A 106 -6.64 -6.13 7.35
N ALA A 107 -6.17 -5.34 8.31
CA ALA A 107 -4.95 -4.56 8.19
C ALA A 107 -3.79 -5.20 8.96
N ILE A 108 -2.62 -5.22 8.36
CA ILE A 108 -1.37 -5.43 9.10
C ILE A 108 -0.99 -4.15 9.83
N GLY A 109 -1.20 -2.98 9.20
CA GLY A 109 -0.99 -1.70 9.84
C GLY A 109 -1.13 -0.50 8.89
N CYS A 110 -1.12 0.70 9.47
CA CYS A 110 -1.01 1.97 8.78
C CYS A 110 0.48 2.32 8.64
N VAL A 111 1.01 2.32 7.41
CA VAL A 111 2.47 2.32 7.22
C VAL A 111 3.07 3.67 6.85
N TYR A 112 2.38 4.47 6.03
CA TYR A 112 2.84 5.77 5.55
C TYR A 112 1.66 6.68 5.23
N GLU A 113 1.98 7.95 4.93
CA GLU A 113 1.05 8.93 4.36
C GLU A 113 1.37 9.14 2.88
N ASN A 114 0.35 9.12 2.04
CA ASN A 114 0.40 9.60 0.67
C ASN A 114 -0.08 11.04 0.61
N TYR A 115 0.51 11.78 -0.31
CA TYR A 115 0.18 13.18 -0.57
C TYR A 115 -0.60 13.24 -1.87
N PHE A 116 -1.86 13.67 -1.82
CA PHE A 116 -2.61 13.96 -3.02
C PHE A 116 -2.28 15.39 -3.45
N GLN A 117 -1.76 15.52 -4.66
CA GLN A 117 -1.20 16.76 -5.16
C GLN A 117 -1.89 17.14 -6.47
N ILE A 118 -1.98 18.45 -6.73
CA ILE A 118 -2.39 19.01 -8.00
C ILE A 118 -1.24 19.87 -8.51
N ALA A 119 -0.71 19.55 -9.67
CA ALA A 119 0.31 20.35 -10.32
C ALA A 119 -0.17 20.89 -11.65
N VAL A 120 0.28 22.11 -11.95
CA VAL A 120 0.18 22.77 -13.24
C VAL A 120 1.57 23.16 -13.72
N ARG A 121 1.75 23.45 -14.98
CA ARG A 121 3.01 24.06 -15.44
C ARG A 121 3.25 25.38 -14.72
N HIS A 122 4.50 25.74 -14.51
CA HIS A 122 4.87 26.94 -13.77
C HIS A 122 4.26 28.22 -14.39
N ASP A 123 4.18 28.31 -15.72
CA ASP A 123 3.62 29.43 -16.47
C ASP A 123 2.08 29.40 -16.61
N SER A 124 1.40 28.41 -16.05
CA SER A 124 -0.05 28.26 -16.12
C SER A 124 -0.78 29.41 -15.41
N PRO A 125 -1.93 29.90 -15.96
CA PRO A 125 -2.79 30.87 -15.30
C PRO A 125 -3.66 30.27 -14.18
N VAL A 126 -3.59 28.97 -13.91
CA VAL A 126 -4.34 28.26 -12.86
C VAL A 126 -3.62 28.39 -11.53
N TYR A 127 -4.21 29.03 -10.54
CA TYR A 127 -3.61 29.27 -9.21
C TYR A 127 -4.36 28.58 -8.07
N ALA A 128 -5.61 28.20 -8.27
CA ALA A 128 -6.45 27.50 -7.29
C ALA A 128 -7.21 26.35 -7.94
N ALA A 129 -7.71 25.43 -7.12
CA ALA A 129 -8.54 24.32 -7.62
C ALA A 129 -9.78 24.79 -8.39
N SER A 130 -10.38 25.94 -8.01
CA SER A 130 -11.52 26.56 -8.72
C SER A 130 -11.22 26.97 -10.15
N ASP A 131 -9.95 27.25 -10.47
CA ASP A 131 -9.53 27.69 -11.81
C ASP A 131 -9.41 26.53 -12.80
N LEU A 132 -9.60 25.29 -12.33
CA LEU A 132 -9.66 24.09 -13.18
C LEU A 132 -10.95 24.02 -14.02
N ARG A 133 -11.91 24.92 -13.79
CA ARG A 133 -13.13 25.00 -14.58
C ARG A 133 -12.82 25.21 -16.07
N GLY A 134 -13.34 24.32 -16.92
CA GLY A 134 -13.11 24.34 -18.37
C GLY A 134 -11.71 23.87 -18.79
N ARG A 135 -10.99 23.20 -17.88
CA ARG A 135 -9.64 22.67 -18.13
C ARG A 135 -9.67 21.17 -18.36
N THR A 136 -8.65 20.68 -19.05
CA THR A 136 -8.39 19.24 -19.21
C THR A 136 -7.34 18.81 -18.18
N VAL A 137 -7.69 17.84 -17.33
CA VAL A 137 -6.83 17.38 -16.25
C VAL A 137 -6.61 15.86 -16.30
N SER A 138 -5.43 15.39 -15.93
CA SER A 138 -5.25 13.96 -15.64
C SER A 138 -5.67 13.70 -14.19
N GLY A 139 -6.60 12.76 -14.00
CA GLY A 139 -7.15 12.41 -12.67
C GLY A 139 -6.58 11.12 -12.08
N GLY A 140 -5.44 10.61 -12.60
CA GLY A 140 -4.88 9.32 -12.21
C GLY A 140 -5.31 8.18 -13.15
N ALA A 141 -4.68 7.03 -13.03
CA ALA A 141 -5.00 5.84 -13.83
C ALA A 141 -6.36 5.24 -13.45
N VAL A 142 -7.00 4.56 -14.39
CA VAL A 142 -8.19 3.73 -14.10
C VAL A 142 -7.81 2.69 -13.03
N GLY A 143 -8.64 2.51 -11.99
CA GLY A 143 -8.36 1.57 -10.90
C GLY A 143 -7.39 2.08 -9.82
N SER A 144 -6.91 3.33 -9.95
CA SER A 144 -6.07 3.94 -8.93
C SER A 144 -6.87 4.61 -7.81
N GLY A 145 -6.29 4.68 -6.61
CA GLY A 145 -6.84 5.51 -5.53
C GLY A 145 -6.81 7.00 -5.87
N ALA A 146 -5.84 7.44 -6.68
CA ALA A 146 -5.77 8.83 -7.13
C ALA A 146 -7.00 9.22 -7.96
N ALA A 147 -7.53 8.33 -8.79
CA ALA A 147 -8.75 8.60 -9.56
C ALA A 147 -9.96 8.85 -8.64
N LEU A 148 -10.13 8.02 -7.61
CA LEU A 148 -11.18 8.19 -6.61
C LEU A 148 -11.03 9.51 -5.84
N VAL A 149 -9.80 9.83 -5.38
CA VAL A 149 -9.54 11.08 -4.65
C VAL A 149 -9.76 12.29 -5.56
N THR A 150 -9.40 12.20 -6.84
CA THR A 150 -9.65 13.27 -7.82
C THR A 150 -11.14 13.62 -7.89
N GLU A 151 -12.02 12.62 -8.00
CA GLU A 151 -13.48 12.85 -8.02
C GLU A 151 -13.95 13.58 -6.77
N ARG A 152 -13.46 13.18 -5.59
CA ARG A 152 -13.80 13.79 -4.31
C ARG A 152 -13.28 15.21 -4.16
N VAL A 153 -12.06 15.46 -4.60
CA VAL A 153 -11.45 16.79 -4.58
C VAL A 153 -12.21 17.74 -5.51
N LEU A 154 -12.55 17.28 -6.70
CA LEU A 154 -13.37 18.08 -7.63
C LEU A 154 -14.77 18.35 -7.05
N ASP A 155 -15.38 17.37 -6.37
CA ASP A 155 -16.66 17.58 -5.70
C ASP A 155 -16.56 18.58 -4.55
N ALA A 156 -15.55 18.45 -3.71
CA ALA A 156 -15.29 19.39 -2.61
C ALA A 156 -14.96 20.81 -3.10
N ALA A 157 -14.35 20.94 -4.29
CA ALA A 157 -14.09 22.23 -4.95
C ALA A 157 -15.30 22.80 -5.72
N GLY A 158 -16.45 22.10 -5.75
CA GLY A 158 -17.64 22.54 -6.49
C GLY A 158 -17.49 22.41 -8.03
N LEU A 159 -16.70 21.43 -8.47
CA LEU A 159 -16.37 21.19 -9.87
C LEU A 159 -16.89 19.85 -10.41
N SER A 160 -17.74 19.14 -9.65
CA SER A 160 -18.24 17.80 -10.01
C SER A 160 -19.38 17.80 -11.06
N ALA A 161 -19.94 18.96 -11.40
CA ALA A 161 -21.00 19.01 -12.43
C ALA A 161 -20.45 18.55 -13.80
N PRO A 162 -21.20 17.74 -14.57
CA PRO A 162 -20.77 17.26 -15.87
C PRO A 162 -20.28 18.37 -16.79
N GLY A 163 -19.14 18.18 -17.46
CA GLY A 163 -18.55 19.16 -18.36
C GLY A 163 -17.89 20.37 -17.68
N THR A 164 -17.82 20.40 -16.35
CA THR A 164 -17.14 21.47 -15.63
C THR A 164 -15.61 21.37 -15.76
N VAL A 165 -15.07 20.15 -15.66
CA VAL A 165 -13.66 19.81 -15.86
C VAL A 165 -13.63 18.58 -16.78
N GLU A 166 -12.74 18.57 -17.75
CA GLU A 166 -12.49 17.39 -18.56
C GLU A 166 -11.44 16.52 -17.86
N VAL A 167 -11.87 15.42 -17.28
CA VAL A 167 -10.97 14.48 -16.58
C VAL A 167 -10.61 13.33 -17.51
N ILE A 168 -9.32 13.20 -17.82
CA ILE A 168 -8.76 12.03 -18.51
C ILE A 168 -7.98 11.17 -17.53
N GLN A 169 -7.89 9.88 -17.82
CA GLN A 169 -7.22 8.92 -16.92
C GLN A 169 -5.92 8.46 -17.57
N LEU A 170 -4.80 8.86 -16.97
CA LEU A 170 -3.47 8.52 -17.43
C LEU A 170 -2.67 7.87 -16.29
N SER A 171 -1.70 7.02 -16.64
CA SER A 171 -0.66 6.62 -15.69
C SER A 171 0.11 7.86 -15.21
N MET A 172 0.77 7.76 -14.08
CA MET A 172 1.54 8.88 -13.51
C MET A 172 2.62 9.38 -14.48
N GLN A 173 3.32 8.47 -15.17
CA GLN A 173 4.35 8.82 -16.15
C GLN A 173 3.76 9.47 -17.42
N ASP A 174 2.63 8.96 -17.91
CA ASP A 174 1.96 9.55 -19.08
C ASP A 174 1.41 10.94 -18.76
N ALA A 175 0.84 11.12 -17.55
CA ALA A 175 0.36 12.41 -17.08
C ALA A 175 1.50 13.43 -16.97
N ALA A 176 2.66 13.04 -16.44
CA ALA A 176 3.84 13.90 -16.38
C ALA A 176 4.32 14.34 -17.78
N ARG A 177 4.32 13.41 -18.74
CA ARG A 177 4.67 13.73 -20.15
C ARG A 177 3.66 14.65 -20.79
N ALA A 178 2.36 14.37 -20.63
CA ALA A 178 1.29 15.18 -21.19
C ALA A 178 1.28 16.62 -20.64
N LEU A 179 1.55 16.78 -19.32
CA LEU A 179 1.69 18.11 -18.72
C LEU A 179 2.86 18.87 -19.30
N SER A 180 4.03 18.22 -19.43
CA SER A 180 5.24 18.83 -20.03
C SER A 180 5.03 19.22 -21.49
N ALA A 181 4.29 18.40 -22.24
CA ALA A 181 3.96 18.66 -23.66
C ALA A 181 2.82 19.69 -23.84
N ASN A 182 2.24 20.22 -22.75
CA ASN A 182 1.08 21.11 -22.78
C ASN A 182 -0.17 20.48 -23.46
N GLU A 183 -0.32 19.18 -23.33
CA GLU A 183 -1.49 18.42 -23.80
C GLU A 183 -2.64 18.45 -22.78
N ILE A 184 -2.30 18.68 -21.49
CA ILE A 184 -3.25 18.86 -20.40
C ILE A 184 -2.88 20.08 -19.55
N ASP A 185 -3.84 20.64 -18.84
CA ASP A 185 -3.68 21.85 -18.03
C ASP A 185 -3.15 21.51 -16.62
N ALA A 186 -3.54 20.36 -16.05
CA ALA A 186 -3.13 19.96 -14.71
C ALA A 186 -3.04 18.43 -14.57
N VAL A 187 -2.26 18.00 -13.57
CA VAL A 187 -2.17 16.61 -13.14
C VAL A 187 -2.59 16.51 -11.69
N MET A 188 -3.42 15.52 -11.39
CA MET A 188 -3.81 15.12 -10.03
C MET A 188 -3.30 13.71 -9.76
N TRP A 189 -2.57 13.53 -8.66
CA TRP A 189 -2.03 12.22 -8.28
C TRP A 189 -1.89 12.07 -6.77
N ALA A 190 -1.84 10.83 -6.29
CA ALA A 190 -1.47 10.49 -4.94
C ALA A 190 -0.12 9.77 -4.95
N GLY A 191 0.85 10.26 -4.19
CA GLY A 191 2.20 9.70 -4.17
C GLY A 191 3.02 10.20 -2.99
N GLY A 192 4.27 9.76 -2.92
CA GLY A 192 5.24 10.27 -1.96
C GLY A 192 5.81 11.64 -2.37
N LEU A 193 6.69 12.17 -1.53
CA LEU A 193 7.42 13.42 -1.76
C LEU A 193 8.94 13.15 -1.79
N PRO A 194 9.66 13.53 -2.86
CA PRO A 194 9.12 13.88 -4.17
C PRO A 194 8.64 12.63 -4.93
N THR A 195 7.66 12.79 -5.81
CA THR A 195 7.24 11.73 -6.72
C THR A 195 8.17 11.72 -7.95
N PRO A 196 8.86 10.60 -8.27
CA PRO A 196 9.90 10.56 -9.31
C PRO A 196 9.43 10.99 -10.69
N ALA A 197 8.19 10.66 -11.08
CA ALA A 197 7.64 11.05 -12.38
C ALA A 197 7.66 12.57 -12.63
N PHE A 198 7.72 13.39 -11.58
CA PHE A 198 7.77 14.86 -11.66
C PHE A 198 9.12 15.44 -11.22
N ALA A 199 9.96 14.64 -10.55
CA ALA A 199 11.23 15.07 -9.99
C ALA A 199 12.45 14.60 -10.79
N ASP A 200 12.35 13.54 -11.60
CA ASP A 200 13.47 12.93 -12.31
C ASP A 200 13.09 12.43 -13.72
N PRO A 201 13.38 13.18 -14.81
CA PRO A 201 13.95 14.53 -14.82
C PRO A 201 12.95 15.56 -14.26
N PRO A 202 13.43 16.66 -13.69
CA PRO A 202 12.56 17.67 -13.12
C PRO A 202 11.71 18.35 -14.19
N ILE A 203 10.42 18.45 -13.92
CA ILE A 203 9.46 19.19 -14.73
C ILE A 203 9.20 20.53 -14.04
N ASP A 204 9.16 21.61 -14.81
CA ASP A 204 8.87 22.95 -14.27
C ASP A 204 7.38 23.09 -13.94
N ILE A 205 7.03 22.72 -12.72
CA ILE A 205 5.66 22.69 -12.22
C ILE A 205 5.46 23.63 -11.02
N ARG A 206 4.21 24.00 -10.81
CA ARG A 206 3.73 24.63 -9.59
C ARG A 206 2.61 23.79 -8.99
N LEU A 207 2.74 23.50 -7.68
CA LEU A 207 1.68 22.86 -6.92
C LEU A 207 0.58 23.87 -6.58
N LEU A 208 -0.68 23.41 -6.56
CA LEU A 208 -1.81 24.20 -6.08
C LEU A 208 -1.99 23.96 -4.57
N ASP A 209 -2.29 25.03 -3.84
CA ASP A 209 -2.66 24.93 -2.43
C ASP A 209 -4.09 24.37 -2.28
N LEU A 210 -4.26 23.33 -1.49
CA LEU A 210 -5.53 22.62 -1.27
C LEU A 210 -6.13 22.89 0.11
N SER A 211 -5.59 23.83 0.89
CA SER A 211 -6.06 24.13 2.24
C SER A 211 -7.55 24.42 2.34
N THR A 212 -8.13 25.05 1.33
CA THR A 212 -9.56 25.38 1.27
C THR A 212 -10.43 24.16 0.95
N VAL A 213 -9.87 23.09 0.40
CA VAL A 213 -10.61 21.90 -0.04
C VAL A 213 -10.67 20.83 1.06
N VAL A 214 -9.61 20.75 1.90
CA VAL A 214 -9.47 19.68 2.91
C VAL A 214 -10.64 19.63 3.89
N ALA A 215 -11.11 20.78 4.39
CA ALA A 215 -12.22 20.82 5.34
C ALA A 215 -13.52 20.26 4.74
N ASP A 216 -13.76 20.50 3.47
CA ASP A 216 -14.92 20.00 2.74
C ASP A 216 -14.79 18.51 2.42
N LEU A 217 -13.61 18.04 2.06
CA LEU A 217 -13.30 16.62 1.92
C LEU A 217 -13.59 15.85 3.20
N ARG A 218 -13.08 16.32 4.35
CA ARG A 218 -13.32 15.69 5.66
C ARG A 218 -14.80 15.61 6.01
N ARG A 219 -15.52 16.70 5.77
CA ARG A 219 -16.95 16.78 6.08
C ARG A 219 -17.78 15.83 5.23
N ARG A 220 -17.43 15.66 3.96
CA ARG A 220 -18.22 14.87 2.99
C ARG A 220 -17.83 13.39 2.96
N PHE A 221 -16.52 13.11 3.04
CA PHE A 221 -15.95 11.80 2.78
C PHE A 221 -15.22 11.17 3.98
N GLY A 222 -15.27 11.84 5.16
CA GLY A 222 -14.75 11.28 6.40
C GLY A 222 -13.33 11.69 6.76
N THR A 223 -12.78 11.02 7.78
CA THR A 223 -11.57 11.45 8.49
C THR A 223 -10.27 10.94 7.88
N ALA A 224 -10.32 10.25 6.75
CA ALA A 224 -9.11 9.77 6.07
C ALA A 224 -8.25 10.89 5.46
N TYR A 225 -8.76 12.12 5.39
CA TYR A 225 -8.10 13.27 4.76
C TYR A 225 -7.54 14.23 5.79
N GLU A 226 -6.26 14.54 5.70
CA GLU A 226 -5.59 15.50 6.57
C GLU A 226 -4.96 16.64 5.76
N ALA A 227 -4.89 17.83 6.38
CA ALA A 227 -4.16 18.96 5.81
C ALA A 227 -2.67 18.78 6.13
N VAL A 228 -1.85 18.60 5.12
CA VAL A 228 -0.42 18.36 5.31
C VAL A 228 0.41 19.33 4.48
N PRO A 229 1.55 19.84 5.01
CA PRO A 229 2.43 20.72 4.27
C PRO A 229 3.29 19.96 3.28
N VAL A 230 3.43 20.49 2.06
CA VAL A 230 4.51 20.14 1.14
C VAL A 230 5.66 21.11 1.39
N PRO A 231 6.85 20.64 1.78
CA PRO A 231 8.00 21.51 2.02
C PRO A 231 8.39 22.30 0.77
N VAL A 232 9.04 23.43 0.95
CA VAL A 232 9.62 24.21 -0.15
C VAL A 232 10.64 23.37 -0.93
N ASP A 233 10.77 23.66 -2.20
CA ASP A 233 11.81 23.09 -3.08
C ASP A 233 11.77 21.57 -3.31
N VAL A 234 10.65 20.89 -2.98
CA VAL A 234 10.49 19.44 -3.22
C VAL A 234 10.54 19.10 -4.71
N TYR A 235 9.94 19.94 -5.58
CA TYR A 235 9.94 19.81 -7.04
C TYR A 235 10.63 21.02 -7.71
N GLY A 236 11.73 21.52 -7.15
CA GLY A 236 12.36 22.75 -7.59
C GLY A 236 11.86 23.96 -6.81
N ARG A 237 11.99 25.17 -7.37
CA ARG A 237 11.65 26.41 -6.66
C ARG A 237 10.13 26.61 -6.59
N HIS A 238 9.53 26.31 -5.49
CA HIS A 238 8.13 26.65 -5.20
C HIS A 238 7.95 27.08 -3.72
N ALA A 239 6.88 27.79 -3.46
CA ALA A 239 6.49 28.12 -2.09
C ALA A 239 5.96 26.85 -1.38
N ALA A 240 5.97 26.86 -0.05
CA ALA A 240 5.24 25.85 0.70
C ALA A 240 3.75 25.91 0.37
N VAL A 241 3.11 24.77 0.20
CA VAL A 241 1.67 24.64 -0.02
C VAL A 241 1.09 23.62 0.94
N THR A 242 -0.20 23.74 1.22
CA THR A 242 -0.95 22.70 1.92
C THR A 242 -1.58 21.76 0.89
N THR A 243 -1.42 20.47 1.11
CA THR A 243 -2.06 19.45 0.29
C THR A 243 -2.89 18.49 1.15
N VAL A 244 -3.39 17.41 0.56
CA VAL A 244 -4.19 16.39 1.23
C VAL A 244 -3.32 15.18 1.53
N GLY A 245 -3.12 14.89 2.82
CA GLY A 245 -2.53 13.66 3.30
C GLY A 245 -3.59 12.55 3.41
N ILE A 246 -3.25 11.34 3.03
CA ILE A 246 -4.10 10.16 3.12
C ILE A 246 -3.25 8.99 3.59
N PRO A 247 -3.59 8.36 4.75
CA PRO A 247 -2.83 7.22 5.26
C PRO A 247 -2.81 6.05 4.28
N ASN A 248 -1.70 5.32 4.25
CA ASN A 248 -1.55 4.08 3.51
C ASN A 248 -1.69 2.88 4.44
N LEU A 249 -2.54 1.95 4.08
CA LEU A 249 -2.72 0.70 4.80
C LEU A 249 -2.02 -0.44 4.06
N LEU A 250 -1.31 -1.28 4.82
CA LEU A 250 -0.91 -2.61 4.39
C LEU A 250 -2.02 -3.56 4.82
N LEU A 251 -2.78 -4.06 3.85
CA LEU A 251 -3.88 -4.99 4.07
C LEU A 251 -3.45 -6.43 3.87
N ALA A 252 -4.16 -7.33 4.51
CA ALA A 252 -4.04 -8.77 4.34
C ALA A 252 -5.42 -9.41 4.23
N ARG A 253 -5.51 -10.52 3.49
CA ARG A 253 -6.67 -11.40 3.58
C ARG A 253 -6.71 -12.08 4.94
N SER A 254 -7.89 -12.32 5.47
CA SER A 254 -8.10 -13.07 6.72
C SER A 254 -7.54 -14.50 6.68
N SER A 255 -7.30 -15.04 5.47
CA SER A 255 -6.68 -16.36 5.27
C SER A 255 -5.14 -16.38 5.45
N VAL A 256 -4.49 -15.23 5.55
CA VAL A 256 -3.07 -15.16 5.89
C VAL A 256 -2.90 -15.71 7.31
N PRO A 257 -1.96 -16.65 7.55
CA PRO A 257 -1.82 -17.23 8.90
C PRO A 257 -1.40 -16.17 9.93
N ASP A 258 -1.97 -16.24 11.14
CA ASP A 258 -1.68 -15.32 12.27
C ASP A 258 -0.17 -15.15 12.52
N ARG A 259 0.56 -16.27 12.51
CA ARG A 259 2.03 -16.25 12.67
C ARG A 259 2.73 -15.43 11.58
N THR A 260 2.21 -15.45 10.36
CA THR A 260 2.77 -14.68 9.24
C THR A 260 2.46 -13.20 9.40
N ALA A 261 1.23 -12.86 9.78
CA ALA A 261 0.83 -11.49 10.08
C ALA A 261 1.64 -10.90 11.24
N ALA A 262 1.86 -11.66 12.32
CA ALA A 262 2.71 -11.26 13.43
C ALA A 262 4.16 -10.96 12.97
N ARG A 263 4.74 -11.81 12.13
CA ARG A 263 6.08 -11.57 11.57
C ARG A 263 6.17 -10.33 10.68
N LEU A 264 5.10 -9.99 9.96
CA LEU A 264 5.04 -8.73 9.20
C LEU A 264 5.05 -7.52 10.14
N VAL A 265 4.35 -7.58 11.27
CA VAL A 265 4.42 -6.54 12.32
C VAL A 265 5.83 -6.41 12.87
N ASP A 266 6.51 -7.54 13.16
CA ASP A 266 7.91 -7.54 13.60
C ASP A 266 8.81 -6.81 12.60
N LEU A 267 8.65 -7.07 11.30
CA LEU A 267 9.42 -6.38 10.27
C LEU A 267 9.15 -4.87 10.25
N LEU A 268 7.88 -4.47 10.32
CA LEU A 268 7.51 -3.06 10.31
C LEU A 268 8.12 -2.30 11.50
N LEU A 269 8.18 -2.90 12.68
CA LEU A 269 8.71 -2.29 13.89
C LEU A 269 10.25 -2.39 13.97
N ASP A 270 10.80 -3.60 13.80
CA ASP A 270 12.22 -3.87 14.05
C ASP A 270 13.14 -3.49 12.88
N ARG A 271 12.57 -3.37 11.67
CA ARG A 271 13.28 -3.00 10.44
C ARG A 271 12.81 -1.68 9.84
N SER A 272 12.14 -0.84 10.63
CA SER A 272 11.54 0.43 10.17
C SER A 272 12.52 1.29 9.35
N SER A 273 13.79 1.36 9.73
CA SER A 273 14.81 2.14 9.00
C SER A 273 15.17 1.57 7.62
N ALA A 274 14.99 0.26 7.41
CA ALA A 274 15.20 -0.40 6.10
C ALA A 274 13.97 -0.27 5.18
N LEU A 275 12.83 0.09 5.75
CA LEU A 275 11.55 0.20 5.03
C LEU A 275 11.22 1.63 4.61
N VAL A 276 12.20 2.54 4.56
CA VAL A 276 12.00 3.95 4.19
C VAL A 276 12.16 4.12 2.69
N PRO A 277 11.07 4.32 1.92
CA PRO A 277 11.15 4.65 0.51
C PRO A 277 11.87 6.00 0.30
N ARG A 278 12.58 6.16 -0.80
CA ARG A 278 13.22 7.45 -1.15
C ARG A 278 12.22 8.59 -1.31
N GLN A 279 10.96 8.25 -1.55
CA GLN A 279 9.83 9.18 -1.67
C GLN A 279 9.19 9.53 -0.32
N ALA A 280 9.68 9.00 0.79
CA ALA A 280 9.12 9.24 2.11
C ALA A 280 9.80 10.43 2.81
N ILE A 281 9.73 11.61 2.20
CA ILE A 281 10.10 12.86 2.88
C ILE A 281 8.86 13.29 3.68
N GLY A 282 8.84 13.04 4.99
CA GLY A 282 7.72 13.40 5.86
C GLY A 282 7.35 12.32 6.85
N SER A 283 6.07 12.19 7.17
CA SER A 283 5.57 11.33 8.24
C SER A 283 5.79 9.86 7.95
N GLN A 284 6.61 9.22 8.78
CA GLN A 284 6.78 7.77 8.84
C GLN A 284 5.93 7.23 9.97
N PHE A 285 5.00 6.33 9.66
CA PHE A 285 4.12 5.71 10.65
C PHE A 285 4.61 4.32 11.08
N LEU A 286 5.92 4.03 10.95
CA LEU A 286 6.48 2.73 11.33
C LEU A 286 6.88 2.70 12.82
N ASP A 287 5.99 3.18 13.67
CA ASP A 287 6.02 3.02 15.12
C ASP A 287 4.74 2.35 15.60
N ALA A 288 4.79 1.77 16.80
CA ALA A 288 3.68 0.94 17.29
C ALA A 288 2.36 1.71 17.48
N GLN A 289 2.40 3.02 17.74
CA GLN A 289 1.19 3.82 17.92
C GLN A 289 0.55 4.15 16.58
N SER A 290 1.37 4.51 15.59
CA SER A 290 0.90 4.88 14.26
C SER A 290 0.42 3.68 13.47
N LEU A 291 1.13 2.54 13.55
CA LEU A 291 0.79 1.32 12.81
C LEU A 291 -0.61 0.77 13.14
N ILE A 292 -1.08 0.93 14.39
CA ILE A 292 -2.43 0.48 14.78
C ILE A 292 -3.56 1.42 14.37
N MET A 293 -3.24 2.60 13.82
CA MET A 293 -4.24 3.60 13.40
C MET A 293 -4.85 3.25 12.03
N THR A 294 -5.49 2.10 11.94
CA THR A 294 -6.08 1.58 10.71
C THR A 294 -7.50 2.08 10.44
N GLY A 295 -8.03 2.96 11.32
CA GLY A 295 -9.35 3.55 11.19
C GLY A 295 -10.47 2.53 11.25
N ALA A 296 -11.28 2.45 10.19
CA ALA A 296 -12.41 1.54 10.13
C ALA A 296 -12.03 0.10 9.75
N VAL A 297 -10.81 -0.16 9.27
CA VAL A 297 -10.36 -1.50 8.90
C VAL A 297 -9.84 -2.23 10.14
N PRO A 298 -10.39 -3.40 10.51
CA PRO A 298 -9.91 -4.14 11.67
C PRO A 298 -8.49 -4.66 11.44
N LEU A 299 -7.70 -4.73 12.51
CA LEU A 299 -6.39 -5.39 12.45
C LEU A 299 -6.57 -6.90 12.19
N HIS A 300 -5.62 -7.49 11.47
CA HIS A 300 -5.52 -8.94 11.36
C HIS A 300 -5.27 -9.55 12.75
N PRO A 301 -5.95 -10.67 13.13
CA PRO A 301 -5.83 -11.22 14.48
C PRO A 301 -4.39 -11.47 14.93
N GLY A 302 -3.54 -11.99 14.05
CA GLY A 302 -2.11 -12.18 14.33
C GLY A 302 -1.35 -10.86 14.48
N ALA A 303 -1.70 -9.82 13.74
CA ALA A 303 -1.10 -8.49 13.89
C ALA A 303 -1.53 -7.85 15.21
N GLU A 304 -2.82 -7.92 15.55
CA GLU A 304 -3.36 -7.39 16.80
C GLU A 304 -2.71 -8.05 18.03
N ALA A 305 -2.55 -9.37 17.98
CA ALA A 305 -1.90 -10.12 19.06
C ALA A 305 -0.44 -9.69 19.25
N GLU A 306 0.31 -9.49 18.14
CA GLU A 306 1.70 -9.04 18.17
C GLU A 306 1.84 -7.62 18.73
N TYR A 307 1.00 -6.68 18.27
CA TYR A 307 0.97 -5.32 18.82
C TYR A 307 0.68 -5.33 20.32
N ARG A 308 -0.28 -6.11 20.79
CA ARG A 308 -0.57 -6.24 22.22
C ARG A 308 0.60 -6.81 23.01
N GLY A 309 1.26 -7.85 22.47
CA GLY A 309 2.43 -8.48 23.11
C GLY A 309 3.61 -7.51 23.29
N ARG A 310 3.75 -6.54 22.41
CA ARG A 310 4.83 -5.53 22.44
C ARG A 310 4.52 -4.31 23.30
N HIS A 311 3.23 -4.06 23.60
CA HIS A 311 2.79 -2.96 24.46
C HIS A 311 2.60 -3.36 25.94
N GLY A 312 2.57 -4.63 26.25
CA GLY A 312 2.35 -5.20 27.56
C GLY A 312 3.56 -5.24 28.40
#